data_f0378c8cb4d4cfa8da51e70beed2364a
#
_entry.id   f0378c8cb4d4cfa8da51e70beed2364a
#
_cell.length_a   1.000
_cell.length_b   1.000
_cell.length_c   1.000
_cell.angle_alpha   90.00
_cell.angle_beta   90.00
_cell.angle_gamma   90.00
#
_symmetry.space_group_name_H-M   'P 1'
#
loop_
_entity.id
_entity.type
_entity.pdbx_description
1 polymer ?
#
loop_
_entity_poly.entity_id
_entity_poly.type
_entity_poly.pdbx_seq_one_letter_code
_entity_poly.pdbx_strand_id
1 'polypeptide(L)'
;SDVYTLMKAFNTIKLTYNIWDKLNLSEKIAYDYAQGTNDVLWDRHSNNGAPGGVMQRIVNRNDQLNTQTQLSYINSFGLHNIDALLGFETQDTEYAFNYMAGQDYPGDLYELTNAGSTSAETNRQSYRMTSFLGRANYNYADRYYLGLSYRTDGSSRLARENRWGSFWSVSGAWRFIDESFLNPVKSVLTDGKLRVSYGVNGTQPSDYYAYMNLYKYGIIYNGQSGMSIVGIANPDLKWEKNKTWNIGLDLSFIDRISVTFDYYQRKTSDLIYDLPVSQVGGYYDGNYGYTTPQNIGSLKNSGFELTITSTNFRNKDFTWTTSLNMAHNSNKLTKLDGQQNEIVSGPLIHRVGEPYYSYYVYEYAGVDAETGKEMFYLNDGTENARKTTTNISEANKTIVGKHQASIEGGLTNNLKWKFIDLGFTFTYSLGGDAFDYSTWQHSNGGSYLYGGAVPTYYDISKMWTGPGDTNATLPKFEYGSAASLSSRWLMPTDYLRLKNLTLGVSIPQNYISKLGLSKARIYFSGSNLLTWKSKDLFVDPEMRVDGLCTFETPALRTYTFGIELNF
;
A
#
# COMPACT_ATOMS: atom_id res chain seq x y z
N SER A 1 17.14 -18.41 -16.05
CA SER A 1 17.64 -17.51 -14.99
C SER A 1 16.99 -16.14 -15.13
N ASP A 2 16.90 -15.43 -14.04
CA ASP A 2 16.38 -14.07 -13.96
C ASP A 2 17.33 -13.28 -13.04
N VAL A 3 18.01 -12.27 -13.61
CA VAL A 3 19.04 -11.49 -12.91
C VAL A 3 18.66 -10.02 -12.98
N TYR A 4 18.37 -9.44 -11.83
CA TYR A 4 18.06 -8.01 -11.70
C TYR A 4 19.23 -7.24 -11.09
N THR A 5 19.73 -6.24 -11.81
CA THR A 5 20.77 -5.33 -11.35
C THR A 5 20.20 -3.93 -11.20
N LEU A 6 20.41 -3.30 -10.05
CA LEU A 6 19.93 -1.95 -9.76
C LEU A 6 21.10 -1.03 -9.41
N MET A 7 21.26 0.05 -10.18
CA MET A 7 22.19 1.14 -9.90
C MET A 7 21.39 2.39 -9.51
N LYS A 8 21.77 3.01 -8.38
CA LYS A 8 21.18 4.26 -7.91
C LYS A 8 22.26 5.26 -7.52
N ALA A 9 22.05 6.50 -7.87
CA ALA A 9 22.90 7.62 -7.43
C ALA A 9 21.99 8.78 -6.99
N PHE A 10 22.14 9.19 -5.74
CA PHE A 10 21.41 10.32 -5.16
C PHE A 10 22.39 11.42 -4.81
N ASN A 11 22.25 12.56 -5.44
CA ASN A 11 23.13 13.70 -5.23
C ASN A 11 22.29 14.89 -4.76
N THR A 12 22.69 15.50 -3.67
CA THR A 12 22.02 16.69 -3.13
C THR A 12 23.06 17.74 -2.77
N ILE A 13 22.86 18.94 -3.28
CA ILE A 13 23.63 20.14 -2.88
C ILE A 13 22.64 21.09 -2.25
N LYS A 14 22.96 21.57 -1.05
CA LYS A 14 22.21 22.62 -0.37
C LYS A 14 23.13 23.78 -0.04
N LEU A 15 22.78 24.95 -0.49
CA LEU A 15 23.42 26.23 -0.16
C LEU A 15 22.47 27.01 0.75
N THR A 16 23.00 27.59 1.80
CA THR A 16 22.23 28.45 2.70
C THR A 16 22.95 29.78 2.87
N TYR A 17 22.27 30.86 2.62
CA TYR A 17 22.75 32.21 2.82
C TYR A 17 21.94 32.88 3.93
N ASN A 18 22.63 33.26 4.99
CA ASN A 18 22.05 34.02 6.10
C ASN A 18 21.98 35.49 5.71
N ILE A 19 20.79 35.99 5.34
CA ILE A 19 20.58 37.41 4.99
C ILE A 19 20.79 38.23 6.26
N TRP A 20 20.21 37.79 7.39
CA TRP A 20 20.52 38.20 8.76
C TRP A 20 20.13 37.06 9.72
N ASP A 21 20.38 37.20 11.02
CA ASP A 21 20.24 36.16 12.06
C ASP A 21 18.89 35.43 12.05
N LYS A 22 17.85 36.03 11.49
CA LYS A 22 16.47 35.53 11.53
C LYS A 22 15.91 35.17 10.15
N LEU A 23 16.60 35.54 9.08
CA LEU A 23 16.14 35.32 7.71
C LEU A 23 17.19 34.61 6.89
N ASN A 24 16.86 33.44 6.41
CA ASN A 24 17.75 32.59 5.62
C ASN A 24 17.13 32.31 4.26
N LEU A 25 17.95 32.45 3.22
CA LEU A 25 17.65 31.98 1.87
C LEU A 25 18.43 30.68 1.64
N SER A 26 17.74 29.63 1.24
CA SER A 26 18.38 28.37 0.87
C SER A 26 17.95 27.91 -0.50
N GLU A 27 18.93 27.36 -1.23
CA GLU A 27 18.73 26.68 -2.51
C GLU A 27 19.17 25.23 -2.35
N LYS A 28 18.27 24.30 -2.70
CA LYS A 28 18.56 22.86 -2.72
C LYS A 28 18.37 22.35 -4.14
N ILE A 29 19.40 21.70 -4.68
CA ILE A 29 19.37 21.01 -5.97
C ILE A 29 19.62 19.53 -5.67
N ALA A 30 18.69 18.67 -6.06
CA ALA A 30 18.81 17.23 -5.93
C ALA A 30 18.65 16.57 -7.30
N TYR A 31 19.61 15.71 -7.66
CA TYR A 31 19.54 14.88 -8.86
C TYR A 31 19.57 13.42 -8.47
N ASP A 32 18.50 12.73 -8.79
CA ASP A 32 18.30 11.32 -8.49
C ASP A 32 18.32 10.53 -9.80
N TYR A 33 19.22 9.56 -9.86
CA TYR A 33 19.35 8.63 -10.98
C TYR A 33 19.11 7.21 -10.50
N ALA A 34 18.25 6.47 -11.22
CA ALA A 34 18.03 5.05 -10.97
C ALA A 34 17.95 4.29 -12.29
N GLN A 35 18.76 3.22 -12.44
CA GLN A 35 18.68 2.31 -13.57
C GLN A 35 18.57 0.88 -13.07
N GLY A 36 17.49 0.21 -13.45
CA GLY A 36 17.27 -1.23 -13.29
C GLY A 36 17.53 -1.95 -14.60
N THR A 37 18.31 -3.01 -14.57
CA THR A 37 18.50 -3.93 -15.71
C THR A 37 18.02 -5.30 -15.27
N ASN A 38 17.09 -5.89 -16.02
CA ASN A 38 16.59 -7.24 -15.81
C ASN A 38 16.95 -8.11 -17.00
N ASP A 39 17.79 -9.12 -16.79
CA ASP A 39 18.18 -10.13 -17.77
C ASP A 39 17.45 -11.44 -17.46
N VAL A 40 16.53 -11.84 -18.33
CA VAL A 40 15.75 -13.07 -18.22
C VAL A 40 16.16 -14.04 -19.30
N LEU A 41 16.57 -15.23 -18.90
CA LEU A 41 16.94 -16.32 -19.80
C LEU A 41 16.06 -17.56 -19.54
N TRP A 42 15.35 -17.97 -20.55
CA TRP A 42 14.78 -19.30 -20.68
C TRP A 42 15.63 -20.09 -21.68
N ASP A 43 16.48 -20.99 -21.17
CA ASP A 43 17.33 -21.80 -22.04
C ASP A 43 16.49 -22.80 -22.88
N ARG A 44 17.08 -23.31 -23.95
CA ARG A 44 16.43 -24.22 -24.90
C ARG A 44 15.95 -25.55 -24.31
N HIS A 45 16.45 -25.89 -23.10
CA HIS A 45 16.06 -27.12 -22.40
C HIS A 45 14.94 -26.86 -21.38
N SER A 46 14.60 -25.61 -21.11
CA SER A 46 13.50 -25.22 -20.25
C SER A 46 12.16 -25.30 -20.96
N ASN A 47 11.09 -25.54 -20.23
CA ASN A 47 9.74 -25.61 -20.80
C ASN A 47 9.32 -24.32 -21.53
N ASN A 48 9.76 -23.17 -21.04
CA ASN A 48 9.41 -21.85 -21.62
C ASN A 48 10.39 -21.40 -22.71
N GLY A 49 11.55 -22.03 -22.85
CA GLY A 49 12.58 -21.69 -23.84
C GLY A 49 12.70 -22.66 -25.00
N ALA A 50 12.07 -23.86 -24.92
CA ALA A 50 12.16 -24.87 -25.95
C ALA A 50 11.42 -24.43 -27.26
N PRO A 51 11.98 -24.77 -28.47
CA PRO A 51 13.24 -25.49 -28.67
C PRO A 51 14.47 -24.59 -28.81
N GLY A 52 14.34 -23.29 -29.02
CA GLY A 52 15.42 -22.41 -29.44
C GLY A 52 16.05 -21.54 -28.33
N GLY A 53 15.42 -21.47 -27.17
CA GLY A 53 15.79 -20.53 -26.10
C GLY A 53 15.26 -19.12 -26.32
N VAL A 54 15.10 -18.36 -25.24
CA VAL A 54 14.65 -16.96 -25.24
C VAL A 54 15.50 -16.16 -24.24
N MET A 55 16.06 -15.06 -24.69
CA MET A 55 16.74 -14.09 -23.83
C MET A 55 16.02 -12.74 -23.92
N GLN A 56 15.77 -12.14 -22.77
CA GLN A 56 15.18 -10.79 -22.70
C GLN A 56 16.05 -9.90 -21.82
N ARG A 57 16.23 -8.66 -22.25
CA ARG A 57 16.86 -7.60 -21.46
C ARG A 57 15.93 -6.40 -21.37
N ILE A 58 15.60 -6.03 -20.15
CA ILE A 58 14.76 -4.87 -19.83
C ILE A 58 15.63 -3.85 -19.10
N VAL A 59 15.72 -2.64 -19.63
CA VAL A 59 16.44 -1.53 -18.99
C VAL A 59 15.47 -0.40 -18.71
N ASN A 60 15.24 -0.15 -17.44
CA ASN A 60 14.43 0.97 -16.94
C ASN A 60 15.35 2.04 -16.37
N ARG A 61 15.23 3.27 -16.84
CA ARG A 61 15.96 4.42 -16.30
C ARG A 61 14.98 5.48 -15.84
N ASN A 62 15.23 6.02 -14.67
CA ASN A 62 14.51 7.15 -14.11
C ASN A 62 15.48 8.23 -13.68
N ASP A 63 15.36 9.40 -14.27
CA ASP A 63 16.11 10.61 -13.95
C ASP A 63 15.17 11.62 -13.33
N GLN A 64 15.55 12.20 -12.20
CA GLN A 64 14.73 13.23 -11.54
C GLN A 64 15.62 14.39 -11.06
N LEU A 65 15.32 15.58 -11.53
CA LEU A 65 15.93 16.83 -11.06
C LEU A 65 14.89 17.59 -10.24
N ASN A 66 15.25 17.89 -8.99
CA ASN A 66 14.45 18.72 -8.08
C ASN A 66 15.23 19.98 -7.72
N THR A 67 14.60 21.13 -7.82
CA THR A 67 15.12 22.39 -7.26
C THR A 67 14.16 22.94 -6.23
N GLN A 68 14.68 23.52 -5.16
CA GLN A 68 13.89 24.09 -4.09
C GLN A 68 14.55 25.34 -3.52
N THR A 69 13.97 26.49 -3.83
CA THR A 69 14.35 27.78 -3.27
C THR A 69 13.44 28.08 -2.09
N GLN A 70 14.02 28.36 -0.92
CA GLN A 70 13.26 28.63 0.32
C GLN A 70 13.76 29.89 1.01
N LEU A 71 12.84 30.75 1.40
CA LEU A 71 13.07 31.88 2.30
C LEU A 71 12.42 31.56 3.65
N SER A 72 13.24 31.42 4.69
CA SER A 72 12.81 31.04 6.04
C SER A 72 13.05 32.16 7.04
N TYR A 73 12.03 32.51 7.80
CA TYR A 73 12.09 33.49 8.89
C TYR A 73 11.74 32.86 10.22
N ILE A 74 12.63 32.94 11.19
CA ILE A 74 12.43 32.42 12.55
C ILE A 74 12.74 33.52 13.54
N ASN A 75 11.80 33.83 14.42
CA ASN A 75 11.98 34.85 15.44
C ASN A 75 11.20 34.56 16.72
N SER A 76 11.79 34.92 17.85
CA SER A 76 11.15 34.89 19.16
C SER A 76 11.25 36.27 19.81
N PHE A 77 10.13 36.81 20.27
CA PHE A 77 10.06 38.10 20.98
C PHE A 77 9.10 38.01 22.16
N GLY A 78 9.66 38.04 23.36
CA GLY A 78 8.91 37.78 24.59
C GLY A 78 8.31 36.37 24.58
N LEU A 79 7.00 36.28 24.69
CA LEU A 79 6.27 35.00 24.68
C LEU A 79 5.81 34.56 23.29
N HIS A 80 6.16 35.32 22.24
CA HIS A 80 5.73 35.06 20.87
C HIS A 80 6.86 34.39 20.10
N ASN A 81 6.55 33.27 19.42
CA ASN A 81 7.45 32.58 18.51
C ASN A 81 6.79 32.46 17.14
N ILE A 82 7.53 32.82 16.10
CA ILE A 82 7.10 32.76 14.71
C ILE A 82 8.13 31.98 13.91
N ASP A 83 7.65 31.02 13.11
CA ASP A 83 8.39 30.30 12.07
C ASP A 83 7.60 30.43 10.77
N ALA A 84 8.15 31.13 9.78
CA ALA A 84 7.51 31.33 8.49
C ALA A 84 8.45 30.91 7.36
N LEU A 85 7.87 30.36 6.29
CA LEU A 85 8.60 29.87 5.13
C LEU A 85 7.82 30.22 3.86
N LEU A 86 8.53 30.73 2.85
CA LEU A 86 8.07 30.82 1.47
C LEU A 86 8.96 29.93 0.61
N GLY A 87 8.39 29.21 -0.33
CA GLY A 87 9.13 28.28 -1.17
C GLY A 87 8.66 28.29 -2.62
N PHE A 88 9.60 28.04 -3.50
CA PHE A 88 9.40 27.76 -4.91
C PHE A 88 10.12 26.44 -5.23
N GLU A 89 9.42 25.50 -5.89
CA GLU A 89 9.96 24.17 -6.19
C GLU A 89 9.69 23.82 -7.65
N THR A 90 10.67 23.14 -8.27
CA THR A 90 10.47 22.51 -9.57
C THR A 90 10.91 21.05 -9.51
N GLN A 91 10.20 20.22 -10.22
CA GLN A 91 10.56 18.82 -10.44
C GLN A 91 10.49 18.52 -11.94
N ASP A 92 11.55 17.93 -12.48
CA ASP A 92 11.60 17.41 -13.84
C ASP A 92 11.96 15.93 -13.76
N THR A 93 11.13 15.07 -14.34
CA THR A 93 11.30 13.62 -14.30
C THR A 93 11.25 13.06 -15.71
N GLU A 94 12.24 12.25 -16.06
CA GLU A 94 12.27 11.48 -17.29
C GLU A 94 12.34 9.99 -16.97
N TYR A 95 11.48 9.20 -17.59
CA TYR A 95 11.47 7.75 -17.53
C TYR A 95 11.75 7.19 -18.91
N ALA A 96 12.72 6.28 -19.02
CA ALA A 96 13.04 5.57 -20.25
C ALA A 96 12.95 4.05 -20.03
N PHE A 97 12.20 3.39 -20.88
CA PHE A 97 12.05 1.95 -20.94
C PHE A 97 12.64 1.43 -22.24
N ASN A 98 13.50 0.41 -22.15
CA ASN A 98 14.06 -0.29 -23.30
C ASN A 98 13.90 -1.79 -23.06
N TYR A 99 13.23 -2.45 -23.97
CA TYR A 99 13.06 -3.90 -24.02
C TYR A 99 13.75 -4.44 -25.27
N MET A 100 14.52 -5.51 -25.09
CA MET A 100 15.19 -6.24 -26.17
C MET A 100 14.99 -7.72 -25.91
N ALA A 101 14.65 -8.47 -26.96
CA ALA A 101 14.52 -9.92 -26.89
C ALA A 101 15.17 -10.59 -28.09
N GLY A 102 15.73 -11.77 -27.84
CA GLY A 102 16.23 -12.68 -28.85
C GLY A 102 15.64 -14.06 -28.68
N GLN A 103 15.36 -14.73 -29.77
CA GLN A 103 14.78 -16.09 -29.82
C GLN A 103 15.53 -16.95 -30.85
N ASP A 104 15.32 -18.27 -30.78
CA ASP A 104 15.83 -19.24 -31.76
C ASP A 104 17.37 -19.24 -31.86
N TYR A 105 18.03 -19.47 -30.72
CA TYR A 105 19.48 -19.57 -30.65
C TYR A 105 19.98 -20.91 -31.20
N PRO A 106 21.00 -20.91 -32.08
CA PRO A 106 21.58 -22.15 -32.63
C PRO A 106 22.39 -22.96 -31.62
N GLY A 107 22.77 -22.37 -30.48
CA GLY A 107 23.54 -22.97 -29.39
C GLY A 107 23.28 -22.31 -28.06
N ASP A 108 24.07 -22.62 -27.05
CA ASP A 108 23.88 -22.16 -25.67
C ASP A 108 24.54 -20.81 -25.37
N LEU A 109 24.93 -20.04 -26.40
CA LEU A 109 25.46 -18.68 -26.25
C LEU A 109 24.30 -17.67 -26.50
N TYR A 110 23.65 -17.26 -25.40
CA TYR A 110 22.44 -16.43 -25.40
C TYR A 110 22.78 -14.93 -25.38
N GLU A 111 23.49 -14.45 -26.42
CA GLU A 111 23.68 -13.02 -26.68
C GLU A 111 22.71 -12.59 -27.80
N LEU A 112 22.13 -11.38 -27.71
CA LEU A 112 21.13 -10.90 -28.68
C LEU A 112 21.60 -10.97 -30.13
N THR A 113 22.90 -10.78 -30.37
CA THR A 113 23.53 -10.87 -31.70
C THR A 113 23.52 -12.28 -32.28
N ASN A 114 23.32 -13.33 -31.47
CA ASN A 114 23.36 -14.73 -31.89
C ASN A 114 21.95 -15.31 -32.07
N ALA A 115 20.92 -14.52 -31.84
CA ALA A 115 19.53 -14.96 -31.96
C ALA A 115 19.12 -15.09 -33.44
N GLY A 116 18.30 -16.08 -33.76
CA GLY A 116 17.68 -16.25 -35.08
C GLY A 116 16.65 -15.14 -35.38
N SER A 117 16.02 -14.61 -34.33
CA SER A 117 15.14 -13.44 -34.44
C SER A 117 15.33 -12.50 -33.25
N THR A 118 15.19 -11.21 -33.47
CA THR A 118 15.28 -10.18 -32.42
C THR A 118 14.11 -9.22 -32.50
N SER A 119 13.70 -8.71 -31.33
CA SER A 119 12.74 -7.61 -31.22
C SER A 119 13.23 -6.55 -30.23
N ALA A 120 12.83 -5.31 -30.44
CA ALA A 120 13.13 -4.22 -29.53
C ALA A 120 11.94 -3.28 -29.41
N GLU A 121 11.73 -2.76 -28.21
CA GLU A 121 10.72 -1.75 -27.92
C GLU A 121 11.37 -0.67 -27.03
N THR A 122 11.07 0.59 -27.32
CA THR A 122 11.55 1.72 -26.52
C THR A 122 10.41 2.67 -26.22
N ASN A 123 10.39 3.21 -25.00
CA ASN A 123 9.42 4.21 -24.59
C ASN A 123 10.13 5.29 -23.75
N ARG A 124 9.73 6.54 -23.91
CA ARG A 124 10.15 7.66 -23.07
C ARG A 124 8.94 8.44 -22.61
N GLN A 125 8.94 8.77 -21.35
CA GLN A 125 7.91 9.59 -20.73
C GLN A 125 8.57 10.65 -19.86
N SER A 126 7.98 11.83 -19.81
CA SER A 126 8.46 12.89 -18.93
C SER A 126 7.30 13.66 -18.31
N TYR A 127 7.51 14.15 -17.10
CA TYR A 127 6.59 15.10 -16.51
C TYR A 127 7.32 16.19 -15.73
N ARG A 128 6.68 17.32 -15.59
CA ARG A 128 7.17 18.47 -14.84
C ARG A 128 6.13 18.94 -13.84
N MET A 129 6.62 19.35 -12.68
CA MET A 129 5.80 20.00 -11.67
C MET A 129 6.47 21.28 -11.21
N THR A 130 5.67 22.32 -11.02
CA THR A 130 6.10 23.61 -10.48
C THR A 130 5.20 23.97 -9.32
N SER A 131 5.78 24.38 -8.19
CA SER A 131 5.04 24.61 -6.96
C SER A 131 5.45 25.91 -6.30
N PHE A 132 4.46 26.59 -5.74
CA PHE A 132 4.64 27.71 -4.82
C PHE A 132 4.04 27.34 -3.47
N LEU A 133 4.76 27.59 -2.40
CA LEU A 133 4.29 27.23 -1.06
C LEU A 133 4.61 28.32 -0.03
N GLY A 134 3.76 28.40 0.97
CA GLY A 134 3.96 29.24 2.14
C GLY A 134 3.47 28.53 3.39
N ARG A 135 4.19 28.67 4.47
CA ARG A 135 3.83 28.17 5.80
C ARG A 135 4.12 29.22 6.86
N ALA A 136 3.25 29.33 7.83
CA ALA A 136 3.48 30.13 9.03
C ALA A 136 3.01 29.36 10.25
N ASN A 137 3.89 29.21 11.23
CA ASN A 137 3.60 28.68 12.54
C ASN A 137 3.78 29.81 13.57
N TYR A 138 2.82 29.95 14.44
CA TYR A 138 2.83 30.88 15.53
C TYR A 138 2.56 30.16 16.83
N ASN A 139 3.28 30.52 17.85
CA ASN A 139 3.09 29.98 19.19
C ASN A 139 3.18 31.13 20.20
N TYR A 140 2.25 31.16 21.13
CA TYR A 140 2.21 32.12 22.24
C TYR A 140 2.42 31.37 23.56
N ALA A 141 3.46 31.75 24.28
CA ALA A 141 3.82 31.25 25.61
C ALA A 141 4.00 29.70 25.66
N ASP A 142 4.33 29.05 24.54
CA ASP A 142 4.37 27.58 24.38
C ASP A 142 3.07 26.88 24.79
N ARG A 143 1.95 27.59 24.78
CA ARG A 143 0.62 27.15 25.21
C ARG A 143 -0.39 27.13 24.08
N TYR A 144 -0.43 28.16 23.27
CA TYR A 144 -1.36 28.30 22.16
C TYR A 144 -0.61 28.27 20.84
N TYR A 145 -0.98 27.37 19.95
CA TYR A 145 -0.31 27.16 18.68
C TYR A 145 -1.28 27.36 17.53
N LEU A 146 -0.83 28.03 16.50
CA LEU A 146 -1.55 28.21 15.23
C LEU A 146 -0.60 27.88 14.08
N GLY A 147 -1.02 26.99 13.19
CA GLY A 147 -0.29 26.66 11.97
C GLY A 147 -1.16 26.93 10.75
N LEU A 148 -0.58 27.59 9.75
CA LEU A 148 -1.20 27.88 8.45
C LEU A 148 -0.27 27.38 7.35
N SER A 149 -0.81 26.72 6.32
CA SER A 149 -0.05 26.40 5.12
C SER A 149 -0.90 26.59 3.86
N TYR A 150 -0.22 26.98 2.79
CA TYR A 150 -0.79 27.08 1.46
C TYR A 150 0.23 26.59 0.45
N ARG A 151 -0.23 25.79 -0.52
CA ARG A 151 0.59 25.30 -1.63
C ARG A 151 -0.26 25.31 -2.92
N THR A 152 0.35 25.70 -4.02
CA THR A 152 -0.25 25.52 -5.35
C THR A 152 0.75 24.78 -6.24
N ASP A 153 0.27 23.72 -6.88
CA ASP A 153 1.08 22.81 -7.71
C ASP A 153 0.54 22.78 -9.13
N GLY A 154 1.41 23.03 -10.11
CA GLY A 154 1.11 22.91 -11.52
C GLY A 154 1.77 21.67 -12.11
N SER A 155 0.99 20.69 -12.56
CA SER A 155 1.47 19.42 -13.10
C SER A 155 1.25 19.31 -14.60
N SER A 156 2.26 18.86 -15.35
CA SER A 156 2.14 18.59 -16.79
C SER A 156 1.33 17.32 -17.11
N ARG A 157 0.94 16.54 -16.10
CA ARG A 157 0.05 15.37 -16.26
C ARG A 157 -1.40 15.74 -16.51
N LEU A 158 -1.72 17.04 -16.45
CA LEU A 158 -3.06 17.59 -16.63
C LEU A 158 -3.08 18.62 -17.77
N ALA A 159 -4.21 18.76 -18.43
CA ALA A 159 -4.44 19.78 -19.42
C ALA A 159 -4.24 21.18 -18.85
N ARG A 160 -3.96 22.16 -19.70
CA ARG A 160 -3.55 23.52 -19.29
C ARG A 160 -4.55 24.16 -18.34
N GLU A 161 -5.84 23.96 -18.58
CA GLU A 161 -6.95 24.54 -17.83
C GLU A 161 -7.11 23.94 -16.43
N ASN A 162 -6.71 22.66 -16.25
CA ASN A 162 -6.86 21.90 -15.02
C ASN A 162 -5.53 21.63 -14.30
N ARG A 163 -4.42 22.19 -14.82
CA ARG A 163 -3.06 21.89 -14.37
C ARG A 163 -2.79 22.27 -12.93
N TRP A 164 -3.36 23.39 -12.46
CA TRP A 164 -3.07 23.94 -11.16
C TRP A 164 -4.04 23.45 -10.09
N GLY A 165 -3.47 22.87 -9.02
CA GLY A 165 -4.18 22.51 -7.80
C GLY A 165 -3.76 23.40 -6.64
N SER A 166 -4.72 23.89 -5.85
CA SER A 166 -4.46 24.68 -4.65
C SER A 166 -4.85 23.91 -3.40
N PHE A 167 -3.92 23.85 -2.45
CA PHE A 167 -4.00 23.04 -1.25
C PHE A 167 -3.64 23.92 -0.05
N TRP A 168 -4.34 23.72 1.07
CA TRP A 168 -4.12 24.53 2.25
C TRP A 168 -4.49 23.79 3.51
N SER A 169 -3.92 24.22 4.63
CA SER A 169 -4.30 23.71 5.93
C SER A 169 -4.28 24.78 7.01
N VAL A 170 -5.09 24.56 8.03
CA VAL A 170 -5.09 25.29 9.28
C VAL A 170 -5.05 24.29 10.44
N SER A 171 -4.22 24.58 11.43
CA SER A 171 -4.12 23.78 12.65
C SER A 171 -4.04 24.66 13.87
N GLY A 172 -4.65 24.21 14.96
CA GLY A 172 -4.54 24.83 16.27
C GLY A 172 -4.22 23.78 17.32
N ALA A 173 -3.45 24.18 18.35
CA ALA A 173 -3.28 23.35 19.51
C ALA A 173 -3.26 24.20 20.78
N TRP A 174 -3.78 23.60 21.87
CA TRP A 174 -3.85 24.20 23.18
C TRP A 174 -3.25 23.24 24.20
N ARG A 175 -2.14 23.68 24.79
CA ARG A 175 -1.51 22.97 25.90
C ARG A 175 -2.19 23.38 27.20
N PHE A 176 -3.34 22.77 27.47
CA PHE A 176 -4.23 23.17 28.55
C PHE A 176 -3.66 22.87 29.94
N ILE A 177 -2.67 21.95 30.05
CA ILE A 177 -2.03 21.65 31.32
C ILE A 177 -1.34 22.87 31.94
N ASP A 178 -0.93 23.84 31.12
CA ASP A 178 -0.26 25.05 31.59
C ASP A 178 -1.23 26.11 32.12
N GLU A 179 -2.55 25.84 32.08
CA GLU A 179 -3.54 26.74 32.65
C GLU A 179 -3.55 26.64 34.19
N SER A 180 -3.73 27.78 34.83
CA SER A 180 -3.67 27.90 36.29
C SER A 180 -4.76 27.09 37.01
N PHE A 181 -5.93 26.91 36.40
CA PHE A 181 -7.02 26.13 36.98
C PHE A 181 -6.72 24.62 37.07
N LEU A 182 -5.71 24.12 36.33
CA LEU A 182 -5.27 22.72 36.37
C LEU A 182 -4.14 22.47 37.36
N ASN A 183 -3.61 23.50 38.03
CA ASN A 183 -2.54 23.31 39.00
C ASN A 183 -2.82 22.22 40.07
N PRO A 184 -4.06 22.04 40.59
CA PRO A 184 -4.34 21.00 41.57
C PRO A 184 -4.15 19.57 41.06
N VAL A 185 -4.25 19.33 39.74
CA VAL A 185 -4.19 17.99 39.13
C VAL A 185 -2.82 17.69 38.52
N LYS A 186 -1.88 18.65 38.48
CA LYS A 186 -0.55 18.50 37.85
C LYS A 186 0.30 17.38 38.48
N SER A 187 0.02 16.98 39.68
CA SER A 187 0.69 15.83 40.32
C SER A 187 0.32 14.48 39.68
N VAL A 188 -0.83 14.41 39.01
CA VAL A 188 -1.32 13.21 38.33
C VAL A 188 -1.27 13.40 36.82
N LEU A 189 -1.84 14.50 36.32
CA LEU A 189 -1.81 14.85 34.89
C LEU A 189 -0.61 15.77 34.64
N THR A 190 0.47 15.22 34.10
CA THR A 190 1.77 15.94 33.96
C THR A 190 1.92 16.62 32.59
N ASP A 191 1.18 16.17 31.56
CA ASP A 191 1.03 16.90 30.30
C ASP A 191 -0.41 16.74 29.75
N GLY A 192 -0.88 17.76 29.02
CA GLY A 192 -2.21 17.76 28.42
C GLY A 192 -2.30 18.77 27.29
N LYS A 193 -2.56 18.27 26.07
CA LYS A 193 -2.64 19.07 24.84
C LYS A 193 -3.79 18.61 23.96
N LEU A 194 -4.61 19.56 23.54
CA LEU A 194 -5.65 19.37 22.53
C LEU A 194 -5.14 19.87 21.18
N ARG A 195 -5.37 19.11 20.12
CA ARG A 195 -4.99 19.43 18.75
C ARG A 195 -6.22 19.37 17.84
N VAL A 196 -6.35 20.32 16.93
CA VAL A 196 -7.38 20.32 15.89
C VAL A 196 -6.74 20.76 14.58
N SER A 197 -7.04 20.07 13.51
CA SER A 197 -6.58 20.47 12.18
C SER A 197 -7.63 20.22 11.10
N TYR A 198 -7.56 21.06 10.07
CA TYR A 198 -8.29 20.86 8.82
C TYR A 198 -7.36 21.17 7.66
N GLY A 199 -7.38 20.31 6.62
CA GLY A 199 -6.54 20.51 5.45
C GLY A 199 -7.12 19.89 4.19
N VAL A 200 -6.67 20.41 3.06
CA VAL A 200 -7.00 19.93 1.72
C VAL A 200 -5.71 19.60 1.00
N ASN A 201 -5.57 18.35 0.55
CA ASN A 201 -4.46 17.90 -0.29
C ASN A 201 -4.98 17.45 -1.65
N GLY A 202 -4.09 17.35 -2.65
CA GLY A 202 -4.41 16.80 -3.96
C GLY A 202 -3.61 15.56 -4.31
N THR A 203 -4.21 14.71 -5.15
CA THR A 203 -3.53 13.62 -5.84
C THR A 203 -3.64 13.87 -7.35
N GLN A 204 -2.51 13.81 -8.06
CA GLN A 204 -2.48 13.92 -9.52
C GLN A 204 -2.70 12.54 -10.17
N PRO A 205 -3.09 12.48 -11.46
CA PRO A 205 -3.14 11.23 -12.21
C PRO A 205 -1.80 10.49 -12.19
N SER A 206 -1.84 9.16 -12.20
CA SER A 206 -0.64 8.32 -12.33
C SER A 206 -0.03 8.43 -13.72
N ASP A 207 -0.86 8.46 -14.76
CA ASP A 207 -0.43 8.52 -16.14
C ASP A 207 0.07 9.90 -16.53
N TYR A 208 1.14 9.94 -17.33
CA TYR A 208 1.79 11.21 -17.71
C TYR A 208 0.99 11.99 -18.76
N TYR A 209 0.20 11.30 -19.58
CA TYR A 209 -0.46 11.85 -20.75
C TYR A 209 -1.96 11.52 -20.85
N ALA A 210 -2.58 11.16 -19.72
CA ALA A 210 -4.00 10.75 -19.67
C ALA A 210 -4.99 11.78 -20.27
N TYR A 211 -4.59 13.06 -20.34
CA TYR A 211 -5.42 14.11 -20.94
C TYR A 211 -5.29 14.20 -22.46
N MET A 212 -4.41 13.39 -23.11
CA MET A 212 -4.12 13.40 -24.55
C MET A 212 -4.61 12.14 -25.23
N ASN A 213 -4.94 12.23 -26.53
CA ASN A 213 -5.04 11.06 -27.40
C ASN A 213 -3.64 10.50 -27.66
N LEU A 214 -3.46 9.21 -27.40
CA LEU A 214 -2.21 8.51 -27.66
C LEU A 214 -2.37 7.56 -28.85
N TYR A 215 -1.31 7.47 -29.67
CA TYR A 215 -1.29 6.64 -30.87
C TYR A 215 -0.09 5.69 -30.84
N LYS A 216 -0.30 4.45 -31.28
CA LYS A 216 0.74 3.44 -31.53
C LYS A 216 0.96 3.33 -33.03
N TYR A 217 2.21 3.46 -33.46
CA TYR A 217 2.64 3.22 -34.84
C TYR A 217 3.06 1.76 -35.03
N GLY A 218 3.26 1.35 -36.29
CA GLY A 218 3.73 0.00 -36.61
C GLY A 218 2.60 -1.05 -36.65
N ILE A 219 1.35 -0.64 -36.62
CA ILE A 219 0.22 -1.53 -36.92
C ILE A 219 0.19 -1.79 -38.41
N ILE A 220 0.29 -3.05 -38.81
CA ILE A 220 0.28 -3.43 -40.25
C ILE A 220 -1.14 -3.76 -40.66
N TYR A 221 -1.65 -3.03 -41.66
CA TYR A 221 -2.91 -3.32 -42.31
C TYR A 221 -2.66 -3.49 -43.83
N ASN A 222 -3.01 -4.63 -44.38
CA ASN A 222 -2.81 -4.96 -45.81
C ASN A 222 -1.37 -4.69 -46.30
N GLY A 223 -0.36 -5.05 -45.47
CA GLY A 223 1.06 -4.88 -45.79
C GLY A 223 1.59 -3.44 -45.66
N GLN A 224 0.77 -2.49 -45.23
CA GLN A 224 1.17 -1.09 -45.03
C GLN A 224 1.22 -0.72 -43.54
N SER A 225 2.20 0.07 -43.15
CA SER A 225 2.30 0.59 -41.78
C SER A 225 1.22 1.63 -41.54
N GLY A 226 0.44 1.43 -40.49
CA GLY A 226 -0.61 2.32 -40.02
C GLY A 226 -0.37 2.74 -38.55
N MET A 227 -1.37 3.40 -38.00
CA MET A 227 -1.41 3.76 -36.58
C MET A 227 -2.78 3.39 -35.99
N SER A 228 -2.79 3.12 -34.67
CA SER A 228 -4.01 2.89 -33.90
C SER A 228 -4.03 3.80 -32.68
N ILE A 229 -5.23 4.17 -32.24
CA ILE A 229 -5.43 4.89 -30.97
C ILE A 229 -5.16 3.88 -29.84
N VAL A 230 -4.33 4.28 -28.85
CA VAL A 230 -4.02 3.48 -27.65
C VAL A 230 -4.35 4.20 -26.35
N GLY A 231 -4.84 5.43 -26.43
CA GLY A 231 -5.31 6.21 -25.28
C GLY A 231 -6.30 7.26 -25.73
N ILE A 232 -7.42 7.35 -25.00
CA ILE A 232 -8.49 8.31 -25.27
C ILE A 232 -8.31 9.51 -24.37
N ALA A 233 -8.25 10.70 -24.97
CA ALA A 233 -8.07 11.95 -24.23
C ALA A 233 -9.19 12.19 -23.21
N ASN A 234 -8.79 12.63 -22.02
CA ASN A 234 -9.68 13.29 -21.07
C ASN A 234 -9.12 14.66 -20.68
N PRO A 235 -9.37 15.72 -21.46
CA PRO A 235 -8.87 17.06 -21.15
C PRO A 235 -9.49 17.67 -19.88
N ASP A 236 -10.64 17.13 -19.43
CA ASP A 236 -11.33 17.59 -18.21
C ASP A 236 -10.78 16.95 -16.93
N LEU A 237 -9.81 16.04 -17.08
CA LEU A 237 -9.16 15.41 -15.95
C LEU A 237 -8.50 16.43 -15.03
N LYS A 238 -8.77 16.34 -13.75
CA LYS A 238 -8.29 17.29 -12.73
C LYS A 238 -7.74 16.59 -11.50
N TRP A 239 -7.17 17.37 -10.58
CA TRP A 239 -6.68 16.89 -9.30
C TRP A 239 -7.80 16.26 -8.47
N GLU A 240 -7.55 15.09 -7.93
CA GLU A 240 -8.32 14.51 -6.85
C GLU A 240 -8.12 15.35 -5.57
N LYS A 241 -9.18 15.59 -4.80
CA LYS A 241 -9.14 16.42 -3.59
C LYS A 241 -9.43 15.60 -2.35
N ASN A 242 -8.51 15.65 -1.40
CA ASN A 242 -8.63 15.01 -0.09
C ASN A 242 -8.81 16.08 0.99
N LYS A 243 -9.99 16.14 1.59
CA LYS A 243 -10.33 17.04 2.71
C LYS A 243 -10.29 16.22 4.00
N THR A 244 -9.38 16.59 4.90
CA THR A 244 -9.19 15.87 6.16
C THR A 244 -9.36 16.83 7.33
N TRP A 245 -10.11 16.44 8.34
CA TRP A 245 -10.07 17.04 9.66
C TRP A 245 -9.66 16.00 10.69
N ASN A 246 -8.99 16.47 11.73
CA ASN A 246 -8.48 15.67 12.83
C ASN A 246 -8.68 16.41 14.15
N ILE A 247 -9.05 15.67 15.19
CA ILE A 247 -9.02 16.11 16.58
C ILE A 247 -8.14 15.13 17.35
N GLY A 248 -7.10 15.64 17.99
CA GLY A 248 -6.14 14.85 18.75
C GLY A 248 -6.05 15.31 20.21
N LEU A 249 -5.81 14.35 21.09
CA LEU A 249 -5.63 14.57 22.53
C LEU A 249 -4.36 13.84 22.99
N ASP A 250 -3.40 14.61 23.52
CA ASP A 250 -2.18 14.09 24.11
C ASP A 250 -2.25 14.29 25.63
N LEU A 251 -2.06 13.22 26.40
CA LEU A 251 -2.07 13.20 27.85
C LEU A 251 -0.86 12.49 28.39
N SER A 252 -0.29 12.98 29.49
CA SER A 252 0.72 12.24 30.26
C SER A 252 0.35 12.21 31.73
N PHE A 253 0.46 11.03 32.33
CA PHE A 253 0.09 10.81 33.72
C PHE A 253 1.32 10.34 34.50
N ILE A 254 1.55 10.98 35.66
CA ILE A 254 2.60 10.66 36.66
C ILE A 254 3.99 10.44 36.02
N ASP A 255 4.28 11.08 34.87
CA ASP A 255 5.49 10.93 34.05
C ASP A 255 5.82 9.48 33.66
N ARG A 256 4.80 8.61 33.64
CA ARG A 256 4.95 7.18 33.32
C ARG A 256 4.05 6.68 32.22
N ILE A 257 2.90 7.27 32.05
CA ILE A 257 1.91 6.84 31.05
C ILE A 257 1.63 8.01 30.13
N SER A 258 1.90 7.84 28.85
CA SER A 258 1.53 8.80 27.80
C SER A 258 0.46 8.17 26.91
N VAL A 259 -0.58 8.92 26.62
CA VAL A 259 -1.72 8.53 25.78
C VAL A 259 -1.86 9.57 24.68
N THR A 260 -1.82 9.13 23.44
CA THR A 260 -2.17 9.93 22.28
C THR A 260 -3.40 9.31 21.62
N PHE A 261 -4.44 10.09 21.48
CA PHE A 261 -5.68 9.69 20.80
C PHE A 261 -5.97 10.66 19.69
N ASP A 262 -6.23 10.16 18.49
CA ASP A 262 -6.63 10.93 17.32
C ASP A 262 -7.93 10.37 16.75
N TYR A 263 -8.87 11.24 16.42
CA TYR A 263 -10.04 10.92 15.61
C TYR A 263 -10.00 11.75 14.34
N TYR A 264 -10.15 11.09 13.20
CA TYR A 264 -10.07 11.75 11.89
C TYR A 264 -11.23 11.37 10.97
N GLN A 265 -11.50 12.28 10.04
CA GLN A 265 -12.33 12.00 8.88
C GLN A 265 -11.69 12.61 7.64
N ARG A 266 -11.48 11.76 6.62
CA ARG A 266 -11.00 12.15 5.31
C ARG A 266 -12.09 11.91 4.27
N LYS A 267 -12.43 12.94 3.50
CA LYS A 267 -13.31 12.84 2.33
C LYS A 267 -12.48 13.08 1.09
N THR A 268 -12.38 12.07 0.23
CA THR A 268 -11.84 12.17 -1.12
C THR A 268 -12.97 12.51 -2.08
N SER A 269 -12.79 13.51 -2.92
CA SER A 269 -13.70 13.89 -4.01
C SER A 269 -12.93 13.95 -5.31
N ASP A 270 -13.67 13.88 -6.44
CA ASP A 270 -13.07 13.82 -7.76
C ASP A 270 -12.09 12.65 -7.90
N LEU A 271 -12.44 11.50 -7.30
CA LEU A 271 -11.62 10.27 -7.32
C LEU A 271 -11.33 9.87 -8.76
N ILE A 272 -10.06 9.68 -9.08
CA ILE A 272 -9.61 9.26 -10.40
C ILE A 272 -9.79 7.75 -10.53
N TYR A 273 -10.55 7.32 -11.51
CA TYR A 273 -10.84 5.91 -11.76
C TYR A 273 -10.81 5.62 -13.27
N ASP A 274 -10.22 4.48 -13.64
CA ASP A 274 -10.13 4.03 -15.04
C ASP A 274 -11.43 3.36 -15.46
N LEU A 275 -12.26 4.09 -16.21
CA LEU A 275 -13.52 3.57 -16.73
C LEU A 275 -13.33 2.83 -18.05
N PRO A 276 -13.92 1.63 -18.20
CA PRO A 276 -13.97 0.96 -19.48
C PRO A 276 -14.68 1.82 -20.54
N VAL A 277 -14.08 1.92 -21.71
CA VAL A 277 -14.67 2.61 -22.86
C VAL A 277 -15.42 1.61 -23.72
N SER A 278 -16.57 2.03 -24.25
CA SER A 278 -17.39 1.18 -25.14
C SER A 278 -16.61 0.75 -26.39
N GLN A 279 -16.56 -0.53 -26.65
CA GLN A 279 -15.92 -1.11 -27.85
C GLN A 279 -16.65 -0.76 -29.17
N VAL A 280 -17.90 -0.28 -29.09
CA VAL A 280 -18.69 0.15 -30.26
C VAL A 280 -18.01 1.30 -31.03
N GLY A 281 -17.19 2.10 -30.35
CA GLY A 281 -16.37 3.16 -30.95
C GLY A 281 -15.12 2.68 -31.69
N GLY A 282 -14.89 1.37 -31.83
CA GLY A 282 -13.69 0.80 -32.45
C GLY A 282 -12.46 0.78 -31.54
N TYR A 283 -12.65 1.03 -30.25
CA TYR A 283 -11.59 1.02 -29.24
C TYR A 283 -11.40 -0.39 -28.68
N TYR A 284 -10.44 -1.12 -29.24
CA TYR A 284 -10.14 -2.50 -28.86
C TYR A 284 -8.64 -2.76 -28.87
N ASP A 285 -8.09 -3.24 -27.75
CA ASP A 285 -6.64 -3.52 -27.57
C ASP A 285 -6.27 -4.99 -27.81
N GLY A 286 -7.24 -5.80 -28.19
CA GLY A 286 -7.06 -7.24 -28.41
C GLY A 286 -7.43 -8.11 -27.21
N ASN A 287 -7.52 -7.56 -25.99
CA ASN A 287 -7.76 -8.35 -24.76
C ASN A 287 -8.95 -7.85 -23.93
N TYR A 288 -8.88 -6.66 -23.35
CA TYR A 288 -9.84 -6.20 -22.33
C TYR A 288 -10.59 -4.91 -22.68
N GLY A 289 -10.25 -4.28 -23.82
CA GLY A 289 -10.74 -2.96 -24.21
C GLY A 289 -9.96 -1.83 -23.52
N TYR A 290 -10.18 -0.60 -23.99
CA TYR A 290 -9.54 0.58 -23.43
C TYR A 290 -10.28 1.09 -22.21
N THR A 291 -9.49 1.64 -21.28
CA THR A 291 -10.00 2.45 -20.18
C THR A 291 -9.58 3.91 -20.38
N THR A 292 -10.31 4.84 -19.78
CA THR A 292 -9.93 6.24 -19.70
C THR A 292 -10.08 6.72 -18.27
N PRO A 293 -9.05 7.38 -17.70
CA PRO A 293 -9.16 7.92 -16.35
C PRO A 293 -10.13 9.10 -16.31
N GLN A 294 -11.05 9.05 -15.36
CA GLN A 294 -12.06 10.08 -15.13
C GLN A 294 -12.18 10.41 -13.65
N ASN A 295 -12.52 11.65 -13.34
CA ASN A 295 -12.82 12.05 -11.97
C ASN A 295 -14.26 11.67 -11.63
N ILE A 296 -14.46 10.45 -11.15
CA ILE A 296 -15.76 9.93 -10.80
C ILE A 296 -15.77 9.46 -9.34
N GLY A 297 -16.68 9.98 -8.59
CA GLY A 297 -16.94 9.46 -7.28
C GLY A 297 -16.30 10.19 -6.11
N SER A 298 -16.69 9.73 -4.95
CA SER A 298 -16.18 10.21 -3.66
C SER A 298 -16.11 9.08 -2.65
N LEU A 299 -15.07 9.14 -1.83
CA LEU A 299 -14.78 8.17 -0.79
C LEU A 299 -14.70 8.86 0.56
N LYS A 300 -15.18 8.22 1.61
CA LYS A 300 -15.05 8.69 2.99
C LYS A 300 -14.30 7.65 3.80
N ASN A 301 -13.23 8.09 4.48
CA ASN A 301 -12.56 7.32 5.53
C ASN A 301 -12.77 8.06 6.85
N SER A 302 -13.09 7.34 7.91
CA SER A 302 -13.17 7.88 9.27
C SER A 302 -12.67 6.84 10.25
N GLY A 303 -11.92 7.27 11.25
CA GLY A 303 -11.32 6.34 12.18
C GLY A 303 -10.74 7.01 13.40
N PHE A 304 -10.22 6.17 14.28
CA PHE A 304 -9.45 6.61 15.42
C PHE A 304 -8.12 5.87 15.51
N GLU A 305 -7.15 6.53 16.10
CA GLU A 305 -5.85 5.97 16.43
C GLU A 305 -5.58 6.22 17.91
N LEU A 306 -5.08 5.20 18.60
CA LEU A 306 -4.72 5.25 20.01
C LEU A 306 -3.30 4.72 20.19
N THR A 307 -2.46 5.51 20.82
CA THR A 307 -1.15 5.07 21.27
C THR A 307 -1.05 5.25 22.78
N ILE A 308 -0.69 4.19 23.49
CA ILE A 308 -0.42 4.21 24.94
C ILE A 308 1.01 3.75 25.14
N THR A 309 1.84 4.60 25.73
CA THR A 309 3.19 4.23 26.13
C THR A 309 3.30 4.31 27.64
N SER A 310 3.79 3.25 28.27
CA SER A 310 3.96 3.22 29.72
C SER A 310 5.35 2.78 30.15
N THR A 311 5.89 3.44 31.16
CA THR A 311 7.05 2.98 31.93
C THR A 311 6.52 2.16 33.08
N ASN A 312 6.36 0.83 32.87
CA ASN A 312 5.77 -0.08 33.86
C ASN A 312 6.62 -0.17 35.10
N PHE A 313 7.93 -0.24 34.87
CA PHE A 313 8.90 -0.31 35.94
C PHE A 313 10.20 0.43 35.59
N ARG A 314 10.77 1.14 36.55
CA ARG A 314 12.04 1.84 36.36
C ARG A 314 12.77 1.99 37.71
N ASN A 315 13.91 1.32 37.81
CA ASN A 315 14.86 1.52 38.89
C ASN A 315 16.30 1.53 38.36
N LYS A 316 17.30 1.49 39.23
CA LYS A 316 18.71 1.54 38.83
C LYS A 316 19.14 0.41 37.92
N ASP A 317 18.61 -0.80 38.11
CA ASP A 317 19.05 -2.02 37.45
C ASP A 317 18.05 -2.55 36.43
N PHE A 318 16.76 -2.15 36.50
CA PHE A 318 15.72 -2.68 35.67
C PHE A 318 14.80 -1.58 35.15
N THR A 319 14.55 -1.62 33.85
CA THR A 319 13.55 -0.78 33.15
C THR A 319 12.67 -1.66 32.29
N TRP A 320 11.37 -1.45 32.38
CA TRP A 320 10.39 -2.07 31.51
C TRP A 320 9.43 -1.03 30.97
N THR A 321 9.39 -0.89 29.64
CA THR A 321 8.45 -0.02 28.93
C THR A 321 7.58 -0.83 27.99
N THR A 322 6.32 -0.43 27.86
CA THR A 322 5.34 -1.01 26.93
C THR A 322 4.77 0.10 26.08
N SER A 323 4.62 -0.14 24.77
CA SER A 323 3.90 0.72 23.85
C SER A 323 2.84 -0.10 23.12
N LEU A 324 1.58 0.29 23.25
CA LEU A 324 0.44 -0.26 22.52
C LEU A 324 -0.01 0.79 21.51
N ASN A 325 -0.17 0.40 20.26
CA ASN A 325 -0.89 1.19 19.26
C ASN A 325 -2.08 0.39 18.73
N MET A 326 -3.16 1.10 18.43
CA MET A 326 -4.40 0.54 17.90
C MET A 326 -5.02 1.55 16.94
N ALA A 327 -5.46 1.06 15.78
CA ALA A 327 -6.16 1.85 14.79
C ALA A 327 -7.46 1.16 14.35
N HIS A 328 -8.47 1.95 14.10
CA HIS A 328 -9.70 1.56 13.42
C HIS A 328 -9.94 2.52 12.27
N ASN A 329 -10.24 2.00 11.08
CA ASN A 329 -10.66 2.80 9.94
C ASN A 329 -11.95 2.23 9.35
N SER A 330 -12.90 3.10 9.05
CA SER A 330 -14.11 2.78 8.29
C SER A 330 -14.06 3.49 6.96
N ASN A 331 -14.09 2.72 5.89
CA ASN A 331 -14.09 3.19 4.51
C ASN A 331 -15.48 3.07 3.91
N LYS A 332 -15.91 4.07 3.14
CA LYS A 332 -17.22 4.05 2.48
C LYS A 332 -17.19 4.83 1.16
N LEU A 333 -17.57 4.17 0.07
CA LEU A 333 -17.84 4.85 -1.19
C LEU A 333 -19.14 5.66 -1.05
N THR A 334 -19.05 6.98 -1.22
CA THR A 334 -20.20 7.87 -0.96
C THR A 334 -20.87 8.38 -2.23
N LYS A 335 -20.18 8.31 -3.36
CA LYS A 335 -20.68 8.74 -4.68
C LYS A 335 -19.93 8.04 -5.79
N LEU A 336 -20.63 7.68 -6.85
CA LEU A 336 -20.09 7.36 -8.18
C LEU A 336 -20.82 8.26 -9.18
N ASP A 337 -20.07 8.92 -10.04
CA ASP A 337 -20.61 9.72 -11.14
C ASP A 337 -20.66 8.86 -12.41
N GLY A 338 -21.67 9.02 -13.23
CA GLY A 338 -21.88 8.25 -14.46
C GLY A 338 -23.19 7.48 -14.45
N GLN A 339 -23.36 6.57 -15.41
CA GLN A 339 -24.61 5.81 -15.59
C GLN A 339 -24.76 4.59 -14.66
N GLN A 340 -23.71 4.26 -13.87
CA GLN A 340 -23.69 3.08 -13.02
C GLN A 340 -23.45 3.48 -11.56
N ASN A 341 -24.29 2.96 -10.67
CA ASN A 341 -24.15 3.13 -9.22
C ASN A 341 -23.11 2.16 -8.61
N GLU A 342 -22.56 1.27 -9.42
CA GLU A 342 -21.62 0.24 -8.99
C GLU A 342 -20.69 -0.19 -10.14
N ILE A 343 -19.50 -0.65 -9.78
CA ILE A 343 -18.50 -1.20 -10.67
C ILE A 343 -18.09 -2.55 -10.12
N VAL A 344 -18.23 -3.61 -10.93
CA VAL A 344 -17.84 -4.98 -10.55
C VAL A 344 -16.54 -5.35 -11.28
N SER A 345 -15.54 -5.81 -10.53
CA SER A 345 -14.25 -6.24 -11.05
C SER A 345 -13.83 -7.56 -10.39
N GLY A 346 -13.95 -8.66 -11.13
CA GLY A 346 -13.68 -9.99 -10.58
C GLY A 346 -14.57 -10.31 -9.36
N PRO A 347 -13.98 -10.65 -8.19
CA PRO A 347 -14.71 -10.90 -6.96
C PRO A 347 -15.03 -9.62 -6.17
N LEU A 348 -14.62 -8.43 -6.64
CA LEU A 348 -14.80 -7.16 -5.93
C LEU A 348 -15.92 -6.32 -6.52
N ILE A 349 -16.54 -5.49 -5.68
CA ILE A 349 -17.51 -4.47 -6.09
C ILE A 349 -17.19 -3.12 -5.44
N HIS A 350 -17.31 -2.08 -6.25
CA HIS A 350 -17.32 -0.69 -5.79
C HIS A 350 -18.77 -0.18 -5.88
N ARG A 351 -19.51 -0.23 -4.79
CA ARG A 351 -20.93 0.18 -4.70
C ARG A 351 -21.09 1.33 -3.73
N VAL A 352 -21.91 2.32 -4.11
CA VAL A 352 -22.23 3.44 -3.23
C VAL A 352 -22.89 2.92 -1.95
N GLY A 353 -22.35 3.34 -0.82
CA GLY A 353 -22.81 2.91 0.51
C GLY A 353 -21.95 1.82 1.15
N GLU A 354 -21.11 1.13 0.39
CA GLU A 354 -20.28 0.01 0.82
C GLU A 354 -18.78 0.39 0.95
N PRO A 355 -17.98 -0.40 1.68
CA PRO A 355 -16.52 -0.29 1.65
C PRO A 355 -15.96 -0.48 0.24
N TYR A 356 -14.87 0.21 -0.08
CA TYR A 356 -14.29 0.21 -1.43
C TYR A 356 -13.86 -1.19 -1.90
N TYR A 357 -13.30 -2.02 -1.03
CA TYR A 357 -12.91 -3.42 -1.31
C TYR A 357 -13.90 -4.38 -0.64
N SER A 358 -15.14 -4.44 -1.15
CA SER A 358 -16.16 -5.41 -0.74
C SER A 358 -16.17 -6.60 -1.69
N TYR A 359 -16.25 -7.81 -1.14
CA TYR A 359 -16.34 -9.04 -1.92
C TYR A 359 -17.77 -9.28 -2.38
N TYR A 360 -17.97 -9.39 -3.69
CA TYR A 360 -19.27 -9.56 -4.34
C TYR A 360 -19.27 -10.83 -5.18
N VAL A 361 -19.66 -11.92 -4.55
CA VAL A 361 -19.60 -13.25 -5.12
C VAL A 361 -20.86 -14.04 -4.74
N TYR A 362 -21.01 -15.24 -5.30
CA TYR A 362 -22.06 -16.16 -4.89
C TYR A 362 -21.81 -16.64 -3.46
N GLU A 363 -22.85 -16.65 -2.63
CA GLU A 363 -22.74 -17.15 -1.25
C GLU A 363 -22.81 -18.68 -1.26
N TYR A 364 -21.71 -19.31 -0.90
CA TYR A 364 -21.56 -20.77 -0.88
C TYR A 364 -22.35 -21.38 0.29
N ALA A 365 -23.15 -22.41 0.01
CA ALA A 365 -23.98 -23.09 0.98
C ALA A 365 -23.52 -24.54 1.29
N GLY A 366 -22.40 -24.98 0.71
CA GLY A 366 -21.87 -26.32 0.92
C GLY A 366 -21.90 -27.20 -0.33
N VAL A 367 -21.89 -28.50 -0.12
CA VAL A 367 -21.91 -29.54 -1.15
C VAL A 367 -23.25 -30.28 -1.08
N ASP A 368 -23.89 -30.48 -2.22
CA ASP A 368 -25.06 -31.32 -2.32
C ASP A 368 -24.69 -32.79 -2.09
N ALA A 369 -25.26 -33.42 -1.07
CA ALA A 369 -24.90 -34.76 -0.65
C ALA A 369 -25.21 -35.83 -1.70
N GLU A 370 -26.20 -35.63 -2.57
CA GLU A 370 -26.61 -36.58 -3.58
C GLU A 370 -25.81 -36.47 -4.87
N THR A 371 -25.47 -35.25 -5.28
CA THR A 371 -24.85 -34.99 -6.59
C THR A 371 -23.38 -34.59 -6.52
N GLY A 372 -22.89 -34.20 -5.33
CA GLY A 372 -21.53 -33.70 -5.12
C GLY A 372 -21.26 -32.31 -5.74
N LYS A 373 -22.29 -31.60 -6.19
CA LYS A 373 -22.18 -30.27 -6.76
C LYS A 373 -22.10 -29.19 -5.69
N GLU A 374 -21.50 -28.04 -6.06
CA GLU A 374 -21.56 -26.83 -5.23
C GLU A 374 -23.01 -26.37 -5.06
N MET A 375 -23.38 -25.96 -3.85
CA MET A 375 -24.65 -25.32 -3.54
C MET A 375 -24.44 -23.84 -3.20
N PHE A 376 -25.40 -23.02 -3.62
CA PHE A 376 -25.40 -21.58 -3.38
C PHE A 376 -26.73 -21.15 -2.77
N TYR A 377 -26.70 -20.13 -1.91
CA TYR A 377 -27.93 -19.45 -1.50
C TYR A 377 -28.50 -18.64 -2.67
N LEU A 378 -29.83 -18.60 -2.82
CA LEU A 378 -30.47 -17.90 -3.93
C LEU A 378 -30.21 -16.39 -3.88
N ASN A 379 -30.25 -15.78 -2.70
CA ASN A 379 -30.08 -14.34 -2.48
C ASN A 379 -30.93 -13.50 -3.45
N ASP A 380 -32.19 -13.92 -3.66
CA ASP A 380 -33.13 -13.35 -4.63
C ASP A 380 -33.88 -12.12 -4.08
N GLY A 381 -33.57 -11.69 -2.87
CA GLY A 381 -34.23 -10.57 -2.19
C GLY A 381 -35.64 -10.88 -1.65
N THR A 382 -36.06 -12.15 -1.72
CA THR A 382 -37.38 -12.60 -1.20
C THR A 382 -37.20 -13.45 0.08
N GLU A 383 -38.30 -13.99 0.61
CA GLU A 383 -38.28 -14.97 1.70
C GLU A 383 -37.51 -16.27 1.34
N ASN A 384 -37.31 -16.52 0.06
CA ASN A 384 -36.53 -17.66 -0.44
C ASN A 384 -35.04 -17.43 -0.48
N ALA A 385 -34.52 -16.25 -0.18
CA ALA A 385 -33.12 -15.86 -0.27
C ALA A 385 -32.16 -16.87 0.40
N ARG A 386 -32.60 -17.56 1.45
CA ARG A 386 -31.81 -18.59 2.18
C ARG A 386 -32.05 -20.03 1.68
N LYS A 387 -32.89 -20.24 0.69
CA LYS A 387 -32.97 -21.54 0.01
C LYS A 387 -31.72 -21.74 -0.84
N THR A 388 -31.35 -23.00 -1.04
CA THR A 388 -30.15 -23.39 -1.78
C THR A 388 -30.48 -23.95 -3.14
N THR A 389 -29.58 -23.78 -4.09
CA THR A 389 -29.63 -24.35 -5.43
C THR A 389 -28.25 -24.84 -5.85
N THR A 390 -28.21 -25.89 -6.68
CA THR A 390 -26.99 -26.33 -7.39
C THR A 390 -26.87 -25.68 -8.76
N ASN A 391 -27.87 -24.93 -9.21
CA ASN A 391 -27.86 -24.17 -10.45
C ASN A 391 -27.47 -22.71 -10.19
N ILE A 392 -26.22 -22.38 -10.47
CA ILE A 392 -25.67 -21.04 -10.22
C ILE A 392 -26.46 -19.91 -10.93
N SER A 393 -27.14 -20.22 -12.05
CA SER A 393 -27.95 -19.22 -12.77
C SER A 393 -29.20 -18.77 -12.02
N GLU A 394 -29.60 -19.51 -10.99
CA GLU A 394 -30.73 -19.17 -10.11
C GLU A 394 -30.28 -18.34 -8.90
N ALA A 395 -28.99 -18.36 -8.57
CA ALA A 395 -28.43 -17.64 -7.46
C ALA A 395 -27.98 -16.23 -7.85
N ASN A 396 -28.03 -15.30 -6.89
CA ASN A 396 -27.51 -13.95 -7.07
C ASN A 396 -26.25 -13.73 -6.25
N LYS A 397 -25.33 -12.95 -6.80
CA LYS A 397 -24.16 -12.47 -6.06
C LYS A 397 -24.64 -11.51 -4.96
N THR A 398 -23.93 -11.54 -3.85
CA THR A 398 -24.16 -10.61 -2.72
C THR A 398 -22.83 -10.20 -2.12
N ILE A 399 -22.82 -9.12 -1.30
CA ILE A 399 -21.63 -8.74 -0.54
C ILE A 399 -21.53 -9.69 0.65
N VAL A 400 -20.44 -10.46 0.67
CA VAL A 400 -20.20 -11.54 1.65
C VAL A 400 -19.07 -11.23 2.64
N GLY A 401 -18.31 -10.16 2.42
CA GLY A 401 -17.19 -9.77 3.26
C GLY A 401 -16.48 -8.53 2.74
N LYS A 402 -15.46 -8.10 3.46
CA LYS A 402 -14.60 -6.96 3.11
C LYS A 402 -13.16 -7.24 3.49
N HIS A 403 -12.22 -6.70 2.74
CA HIS A 403 -10.80 -6.87 3.07
C HIS A 403 -10.39 -6.08 4.31
N GLN A 404 -10.93 -4.90 4.50
CA GLN A 404 -10.50 -4.00 5.55
C GLN A 404 -10.73 -4.58 6.95
N ALA A 405 -9.65 -4.67 7.72
CA ALA A 405 -9.69 -5.05 9.13
C ALA A 405 -10.53 -4.07 9.95
N SER A 406 -11.17 -4.59 11.00
CA SER A 406 -11.91 -3.76 11.95
C SER A 406 -10.97 -3.06 12.94
N ILE A 407 -9.92 -3.74 13.39
CA ILE A 407 -8.89 -3.20 14.29
C ILE A 407 -7.54 -3.77 13.88
N GLU A 408 -6.53 -2.91 13.87
CA GLU A 408 -5.14 -3.31 13.64
C GLU A 408 -4.20 -2.54 14.58
N GLY A 409 -3.02 -3.10 14.83
CA GLY A 409 -2.06 -2.41 15.68
C GLY A 409 -0.85 -3.24 16.06
N GLY A 410 -0.19 -2.79 17.13
CA GLY A 410 0.99 -3.46 17.64
C GLY A 410 1.22 -3.23 19.13
N LEU A 411 1.93 -4.17 19.73
CA LEU A 411 2.35 -4.15 21.12
C LEU A 411 3.87 -4.36 21.19
N THR A 412 4.58 -3.32 21.61
CA THR A 412 6.04 -3.36 21.79
C THR A 412 6.38 -3.35 23.27
N ASN A 413 7.27 -4.24 23.68
CA ASN A 413 7.86 -4.25 25.01
C ASN A 413 9.37 -4.16 24.92
N ASN A 414 9.97 -3.31 25.78
CA ASN A 414 11.40 -3.20 25.96
C ASN A 414 11.73 -3.38 27.43
N LEU A 415 12.55 -4.37 27.72
CA LEU A 415 13.05 -4.71 29.04
C LEU A 415 14.57 -4.55 29.05
N LYS A 416 15.09 -3.88 30.05
CA LYS A 416 16.53 -3.77 30.28
C LYS A 416 16.84 -4.14 31.72
N TRP A 417 17.65 -5.15 31.89
CA TRP A 417 18.12 -5.59 33.20
C TRP A 417 19.64 -5.57 33.24
N LYS A 418 20.19 -4.57 33.95
CA LYS A 418 21.64 -4.34 33.99
C LYS A 418 22.24 -4.27 32.59
N PHE A 419 22.90 -5.32 32.18
CA PHE A 419 23.59 -5.43 30.88
C PHE A 419 22.84 -6.27 29.84
N ILE A 420 21.67 -6.79 30.17
CA ILE A 420 20.79 -7.55 29.24
C ILE A 420 19.65 -6.66 28.78
N ASP A 421 19.38 -6.65 27.50
CA ASP A 421 18.21 -6.00 26.91
C ASP A 421 17.39 -7.00 26.09
N LEU A 422 16.07 -6.93 26.25
CA LEU A 422 15.09 -7.70 25.50
C LEU A 422 14.04 -6.75 24.94
N GLY A 423 13.92 -6.73 23.62
CA GLY A 423 12.85 -6.03 22.91
C GLY A 423 12.02 -6.99 22.09
N PHE A 424 10.69 -6.87 22.13
CA PHE A 424 9.82 -7.62 21.22
C PHE A 424 8.60 -6.81 20.83
N THR A 425 8.16 -7.06 19.59
CA THR A 425 6.99 -6.41 19.00
C THR A 425 6.05 -7.45 18.43
N PHE A 426 4.82 -7.41 18.86
CA PHE A 426 3.70 -8.08 18.21
C PHE A 426 2.95 -7.12 17.31
N THR A 427 2.52 -7.60 16.13
CA THR A 427 1.53 -6.94 15.28
C THR A 427 0.28 -7.80 15.22
N TYR A 428 -0.88 -7.16 15.09
CA TYR A 428 -2.17 -7.84 15.01
C TYR A 428 -3.12 -7.11 14.06
N SER A 429 -4.01 -7.90 13.44
CA SER A 429 -5.13 -7.41 12.64
C SER A 429 -6.32 -8.32 12.86
N LEU A 430 -7.52 -7.75 13.01
CA LEU A 430 -8.74 -8.47 13.35
C LEU A 430 -9.92 -7.98 12.51
N GLY A 431 -10.74 -8.90 12.03
CA GLY A 431 -12.03 -8.62 11.39
C GLY A 431 -11.97 -8.19 9.94
N GLY A 432 -11.02 -8.70 9.17
CA GLY A 432 -10.96 -8.58 7.71
C GLY A 432 -11.05 -9.95 7.04
N ASP A 433 -11.28 -9.96 5.74
CA ASP A 433 -11.31 -11.15 4.90
C ASP A 433 -10.31 -11.03 3.75
N ALA A 434 -9.90 -12.17 3.20
CA ALA A 434 -9.13 -12.27 1.98
C ALA A 434 -9.76 -13.28 1.02
N PHE A 435 -9.64 -13.03 -0.28
CA PHE A 435 -10.07 -13.95 -1.31
C PHE A 435 -8.88 -14.77 -1.80
N ASP A 436 -8.91 -16.10 -1.59
CA ASP A 436 -7.86 -17.02 -2.04
C ASP A 436 -7.98 -17.29 -3.55
N TYR A 437 -7.48 -16.34 -4.31
CA TYR A 437 -7.48 -16.41 -5.77
C TYR A 437 -6.52 -17.50 -6.27
N SER A 438 -5.43 -17.77 -5.54
CA SER A 438 -4.46 -18.81 -5.87
C SER A 438 -5.06 -20.20 -5.79
N THR A 439 -5.72 -20.51 -4.68
CA THR A 439 -6.37 -21.83 -4.51
C THR A 439 -7.55 -21.98 -5.46
N TRP A 440 -8.33 -20.90 -5.66
CA TRP A 440 -9.39 -20.92 -6.67
C TRP A 440 -8.86 -21.30 -8.06
N GLN A 441 -7.76 -20.67 -8.53
CA GLN A 441 -7.16 -20.97 -9.82
C GLN A 441 -6.61 -22.41 -9.92
N HIS A 442 -5.91 -22.90 -8.88
CA HIS A 442 -5.28 -24.20 -8.92
C HIS A 442 -6.21 -25.37 -8.61
N SER A 443 -7.22 -25.13 -7.75
CA SER A 443 -8.17 -26.18 -7.34
C SER A 443 -9.45 -26.18 -8.18
N ASN A 444 -9.48 -25.43 -9.22
CA ASN A 444 -10.59 -24.99 -10.05
C ASN A 444 -11.51 -26.12 -10.58
N GLY A 445 -12.03 -26.97 -9.67
CA GLY A 445 -13.09 -27.94 -9.92
C GLY A 445 -12.81 -29.01 -10.98
N GLY A 446 -11.58 -29.07 -11.51
CA GLY A 446 -11.20 -29.96 -12.63
C GLY A 446 -11.02 -29.24 -13.95
N SER A 447 -11.00 -27.90 -13.97
CA SER A 447 -10.67 -27.14 -15.17
C SER A 447 -9.24 -27.43 -15.63
N TYR A 448 -9.08 -27.73 -16.91
CA TYR A 448 -7.78 -27.99 -17.55
C TYR A 448 -7.02 -26.71 -17.92
N LEU A 449 -7.66 -25.55 -17.83
CA LEU A 449 -7.10 -24.28 -18.32
C LEU A 449 -5.79 -23.87 -17.62
N TYR A 450 -5.58 -24.30 -16.39
CA TYR A 450 -4.42 -23.89 -15.60
C TYR A 450 -3.53 -25.06 -15.15
N GLY A 451 -3.82 -26.31 -15.55
CA GLY A 451 -2.95 -27.50 -15.51
C GLY A 451 -2.01 -27.68 -14.31
N GLY A 452 -2.36 -27.15 -13.14
CA GLY A 452 -1.50 -27.15 -11.98
C GLY A 452 -1.78 -28.27 -11.00
N ALA A 453 -0.79 -28.58 -10.15
CA ALA A 453 -0.98 -29.48 -9.02
C ALA A 453 -1.86 -28.81 -7.95
N VAL A 454 -2.77 -29.57 -7.37
CA VAL A 454 -3.58 -29.12 -6.23
C VAL A 454 -2.64 -28.78 -5.06
N PRO A 455 -2.80 -27.63 -4.40
CA PRO A 455 -1.98 -27.27 -3.25
C PRO A 455 -2.06 -28.32 -2.13
N THR A 456 -0.96 -28.57 -1.44
CA THR A 456 -0.88 -29.61 -0.38
C THR A 456 -1.78 -29.33 0.83
N TYR A 457 -2.17 -28.07 1.04
CA TYR A 457 -3.10 -27.67 2.09
C TYR A 457 -4.57 -27.88 1.70
N TYR A 458 -4.88 -28.19 0.45
CA TYR A 458 -6.21 -28.52 -0.02
C TYR A 458 -6.51 -29.99 0.32
N ASP A 459 -7.28 -30.19 1.37
CA ASP A 459 -7.54 -31.52 1.92
C ASP A 459 -8.54 -32.31 1.05
N ILE A 460 -8.01 -33.05 0.10
CA ILE A 460 -8.82 -33.88 -0.81
C ILE A 460 -9.62 -34.98 -0.10
N SER A 461 -9.30 -35.33 1.15
CA SER A 461 -10.09 -36.30 1.91
C SER A 461 -11.48 -35.77 2.29
N LYS A 462 -11.69 -34.48 2.18
CA LYS A 462 -12.99 -33.81 2.38
C LYS A 462 -13.84 -33.69 1.13
N MET A 463 -13.36 -34.23 0.01
CA MET A 463 -14.08 -34.25 -1.25
C MET A 463 -15.23 -35.27 -1.20
N TRP A 464 -16.33 -34.90 -1.84
CA TRP A 464 -17.48 -35.80 -1.99
C TRP A 464 -17.11 -37.10 -2.68
N THR A 465 -17.51 -38.23 -2.08
CA THR A 465 -17.13 -39.59 -2.50
C THR A 465 -18.27 -40.37 -3.13
N GLY A 466 -19.54 -39.96 -2.95
CA GLY A 466 -20.70 -40.63 -3.53
C GLY A 466 -22.02 -40.16 -2.94
N PRO A 467 -23.16 -40.56 -3.55
CA PRO A 467 -24.49 -40.16 -3.06
C PRO A 467 -24.71 -40.51 -1.59
N GLY A 468 -25.27 -39.53 -0.83
CA GLY A 468 -25.45 -39.66 0.62
C GLY A 468 -24.27 -39.19 1.46
N ASP A 469 -23.19 -38.67 0.86
CA ASP A 469 -22.04 -38.16 1.61
C ASP A 469 -22.33 -36.77 2.20
N THR A 470 -22.87 -36.74 3.41
CA THR A 470 -23.18 -35.55 4.17
C THR A 470 -21.96 -34.90 4.86
N ASN A 471 -20.79 -35.56 4.85
CA ASN A 471 -19.57 -35.06 5.48
C ASN A 471 -18.67 -34.30 4.51
N ALA A 472 -18.95 -34.36 3.21
CA ALA A 472 -18.18 -33.64 2.19
C ALA A 472 -18.27 -32.13 2.40
N THR A 473 -17.13 -31.48 2.45
CA THR A 473 -17.01 -30.00 2.44
C THR A 473 -16.44 -29.48 1.14
N LEU A 474 -15.90 -30.38 0.30
CA LEU A 474 -15.39 -30.08 -1.03
C LEU A 474 -16.25 -30.80 -2.08
N PRO A 475 -16.66 -30.11 -3.16
CA PRO A 475 -17.45 -30.71 -4.23
C PRO A 475 -16.66 -31.80 -4.97
N LYS A 476 -17.37 -32.62 -5.73
CA LYS A 476 -16.75 -33.60 -6.61
C LYS A 476 -15.81 -32.92 -7.62
N PHE A 477 -14.78 -33.63 -7.99
CA PHE A 477 -13.91 -33.23 -9.08
C PHE A 477 -14.55 -33.61 -10.42
N GLU A 478 -14.77 -32.66 -11.31
CA GLU A 478 -15.40 -32.91 -12.61
C GLU A 478 -14.53 -32.30 -13.72
N TYR A 479 -14.01 -33.16 -14.60
CA TYR A 479 -13.14 -32.72 -15.71
C TYR A 479 -13.82 -31.68 -16.58
N GLY A 480 -13.12 -30.58 -16.88
CA GLY A 480 -13.63 -29.48 -17.69
C GLY A 480 -14.58 -28.52 -16.93
N SER A 481 -14.88 -28.79 -15.67
CA SER A 481 -15.66 -27.90 -14.82
C SER A 481 -14.77 -26.85 -14.19
N ALA A 482 -15.29 -25.64 -14.01
CA ALA A 482 -14.60 -24.56 -13.29
C ALA A 482 -15.33 -24.28 -11.98
N ALA A 483 -14.57 -24.15 -10.89
CA ALA A 483 -15.13 -23.73 -9.61
C ALA A 483 -15.67 -22.30 -9.69
N SER A 484 -16.80 -22.06 -9.04
CA SER A 484 -17.44 -20.77 -9.06
C SER A 484 -16.70 -19.74 -8.20
N LEU A 485 -16.71 -18.47 -8.60
CA LEU A 485 -16.32 -17.36 -7.74
C LEU A 485 -17.36 -17.20 -6.62
N SER A 486 -17.07 -17.76 -5.45
CA SER A 486 -18.00 -17.83 -4.33
C SER A 486 -17.31 -17.54 -3.00
N SER A 487 -18.11 -17.37 -1.93
CA SER A 487 -17.60 -17.16 -0.58
C SER A 487 -16.81 -18.36 -0.02
N ARG A 488 -16.80 -19.51 -0.70
CA ARG A 488 -15.95 -20.65 -0.39
C ARG A 488 -14.46 -20.28 -0.33
N TRP A 489 -14.06 -19.27 -1.08
CA TRP A 489 -12.67 -18.81 -1.22
C TRP A 489 -12.34 -17.62 -0.31
N LEU A 490 -13.28 -17.20 0.55
CA LEU A 490 -13.03 -16.17 1.54
C LEU A 490 -12.46 -16.79 2.82
N MET A 491 -11.40 -16.15 3.32
CA MET A 491 -10.71 -16.57 4.53
C MET A 491 -10.60 -15.39 5.49
N PRO A 492 -10.91 -15.58 6.80
CA PRO A 492 -10.64 -14.55 7.82
C PRO A 492 -9.15 -14.23 7.90
N THR A 493 -8.79 -12.95 7.92
CA THR A 493 -7.39 -12.50 7.97
C THR A 493 -6.91 -12.19 9.39
N ASP A 494 -7.59 -12.66 10.40
CA ASP A 494 -7.23 -12.46 11.80
C ASP A 494 -5.86 -13.06 12.10
N TYR A 495 -4.96 -12.24 12.68
CA TYR A 495 -3.65 -12.74 13.08
C TYR A 495 -3.03 -11.95 14.25
N LEU A 496 -2.10 -12.63 14.93
CA LEU A 496 -1.13 -12.09 15.85
C LEU A 496 0.26 -12.57 15.43
N ARG A 497 1.21 -11.66 15.21
CA ARG A 497 2.56 -11.99 14.73
C ARG A 497 3.62 -11.43 15.66
N LEU A 498 4.57 -12.28 16.10
CA LEU A 498 5.82 -11.82 16.70
C LEU A 498 6.70 -11.26 15.56
N LYS A 499 6.55 -9.95 15.31
CA LYS A 499 7.17 -9.25 14.20
C LYS A 499 8.66 -9.10 14.37
N ASN A 500 9.09 -8.70 15.57
CA ASN A 500 10.50 -8.53 15.93
C ASN A 500 10.76 -9.05 17.34
N LEU A 501 11.91 -9.65 17.51
CA LEU A 501 12.50 -10.02 18.79
C LEU A 501 13.98 -9.67 18.76
N THR A 502 14.47 -8.95 19.76
CA THR A 502 15.90 -8.67 19.94
C THR A 502 16.30 -8.99 21.36
N LEU A 503 17.34 -9.78 21.52
CA LEU A 503 17.98 -10.07 22.80
C LEU A 503 19.44 -9.64 22.70
N GLY A 504 19.84 -8.70 23.56
CA GLY A 504 21.19 -8.15 23.59
C GLY A 504 21.86 -8.32 24.94
N VAL A 505 23.17 -8.46 24.90
CA VAL A 505 24.04 -8.45 26.08
C VAL A 505 25.15 -7.43 25.86
N SER A 506 25.14 -6.35 26.66
CA SER A 506 26.20 -5.34 26.67
C SER A 506 27.29 -5.80 27.61
N ILE A 507 28.52 -5.83 27.15
CA ILE A 507 29.66 -6.24 27.99
C ILE A 507 30.02 -5.05 28.91
N PRO A 508 30.07 -5.25 30.24
CA PRO A 508 30.41 -4.17 31.18
C PRO A 508 31.77 -3.55 30.87
N GLN A 509 31.85 -2.22 31.00
CA GLN A 509 33.00 -1.42 30.57
C GLN A 509 34.34 -1.83 31.23
N ASN A 510 34.29 -2.32 32.45
CA ASN A 510 35.48 -2.78 33.19
C ASN A 510 36.21 -3.96 32.51
N TYR A 511 35.53 -4.73 31.64
CA TYR A 511 36.13 -5.83 30.85
C TYR A 511 36.67 -5.36 29.50
N ILE A 512 36.07 -4.32 28.88
CA ILE A 512 36.37 -3.91 27.50
C ILE A 512 37.28 -2.67 27.45
N SER A 513 37.39 -1.88 28.52
CA SER A 513 38.25 -0.69 28.57
C SER A 513 39.73 -0.99 28.29
N LYS A 514 40.22 -2.17 28.71
CA LYS A 514 41.59 -2.63 28.43
C LYS A 514 41.85 -2.91 26.93
N LEU A 515 40.78 -3.07 26.13
CA LEU A 515 40.83 -3.29 24.68
C LEU A 515 40.65 -1.98 23.90
N GLY A 516 40.60 -0.82 24.58
CA GLY A 516 40.32 0.46 23.95
C GLY A 516 38.89 0.66 23.48
N LEU A 517 37.95 -0.20 23.93
CA LEU A 517 36.55 -0.12 23.55
C LEU A 517 35.74 0.68 24.58
N SER A 518 34.90 1.59 24.09
CA SER A 518 33.95 2.35 24.89
C SER A 518 32.61 1.59 25.05
N LYS A 519 32.22 0.74 24.08
CA LYS A 519 31.03 -0.11 24.16
C LYS A 519 31.26 -1.41 23.39
N ALA A 520 30.79 -2.52 23.93
CA ALA A 520 30.67 -3.79 23.20
C ALA A 520 29.33 -4.44 23.53
N ARG A 521 28.59 -4.87 22.52
CA ARG A 521 27.30 -5.54 22.67
C ARG A 521 27.21 -6.68 21.66
N ILE A 522 26.76 -7.84 22.14
CA ILE A 522 26.41 -9.00 21.31
C ILE A 522 24.90 -9.10 21.32
N TYR A 523 24.31 -9.33 20.16
CA TYR A 523 22.85 -9.45 20.07
C TYR A 523 22.40 -10.51 19.07
N PHE A 524 21.24 -11.06 19.36
CA PHE A 524 20.39 -11.81 18.45
C PHE A 524 19.18 -10.97 18.07
N SER A 525 18.82 -10.93 16.81
CA SER A 525 17.58 -10.33 16.32
C SER A 525 16.87 -11.28 15.37
N GLY A 526 15.56 -11.38 15.50
CA GLY A 526 14.74 -12.19 14.61
C GLY A 526 13.51 -11.41 14.16
N SER A 527 13.11 -11.62 12.90
CA SER A 527 11.89 -11.01 12.35
C SER A 527 10.91 -12.07 11.86
N ASN A 528 9.61 -11.80 11.99
CA ASN A 528 8.50 -12.68 11.58
C ASN A 528 8.59 -14.11 12.18
N LEU A 529 9.02 -14.21 13.44
CA LEU A 529 9.38 -15.49 14.06
C LEU A 529 8.19 -16.43 14.25
N LEU A 530 7.07 -15.91 14.72
CA LEU A 530 5.86 -16.67 15.01
C LEU A 530 4.65 -15.91 14.47
N THR A 531 3.71 -16.64 13.88
CA THR A 531 2.43 -16.09 13.43
C THR A 531 1.32 -17.01 13.87
N TRP A 532 0.41 -16.52 14.70
CA TRP A 532 -0.86 -17.16 15.00
C TRP A 532 -1.90 -16.50 14.10
N LYS A 533 -2.60 -17.27 13.32
CA LYS A 533 -3.57 -16.80 12.34
C LYS A 533 -4.77 -17.74 12.28
N SER A 534 -5.84 -17.30 11.62
CA SER A 534 -6.98 -18.17 11.34
C SER A 534 -6.50 -19.48 10.70
N LYS A 535 -7.05 -20.60 11.14
CA LYS A 535 -6.70 -21.94 10.63
C LYS A 535 -7.03 -22.10 9.14
N ASP A 536 -8.02 -21.36 8.67
CA ASP A 536 -8.50 -21.40 7.29
C ASP A 536 -7.71 -20.46 6.36
N LEU A 537 -6.81 -19.64 6.91
CA LEU A 537 -5.95 -18.75 6.15
C LEU A 537 -4.64 -19.46 5.77
N PHE A 538 -4.50 -19.90 4.54
CA PHE A 538 -3.32 -20.65 4.07
C PHE A 538 -2.16 -19.77 3.65
N VAL A 539 -2.44 -18.51 3.29
CA VAL A 539 -1.46 -17.52 2.84
C VAL A 539 -0.92 -16.66 4.00
N ASP A 540 0.04 -15.78 3.71
CA ASP A 540 0.52 -14.81 4.69
C ASP A 540 -0.60 -13.78 4.97
N PRO A 541 -0.92 -13.47 6.24
CA PRO A 541 -1.97 -12.52 6.58
C PRO A 541 -1.66 -11.06 6.19
N GLU A 542 -0.39 -10.70 6.04
CA GLU A 542 0.04 -9.37 5.55
C GLU A 542 0.10 -9.39 4.02
N MET A 543 -1.05 -9.24 3.37
CA MET A 543 -1.20 -9.35 1.93
C MET A 543 -1.53 -8.00 1.26
N ARG A 544 -1.83 -8.05 -0.04
CA ARG A 544 -2.19 -6.88 -0.86
C ARG A 544 -3.39 -6.12 -0.30
N VAL A 545 -3.41 -4.82 -0.56
CA VAL A 545 -4.47 -3.91 -0.09
C VAL A 545 -5.87 -4.21 -0.66
N ASP A 546 -5.94 -4.91 -1.80
CA ASP A 546 -7.20 -5.36 -2.41
C ASP A 546 -7.71 -6.70 -1.82
N GLY A 547 -6.90 -7.36 -0.99
CA GLY A 547 -7.24 -8.62 -0.34
C GLY A 547 -7.34 -9.81 -1.29
N LEU A 548 -6.84 -9.71 -2.51
CA LEU A 548 -6.76 -10.81 -3.46
C LEU A 548 -5.42 -11.52 -3.30
N CYS A 549 -5.45 -12.76 -2.80
CA CYS A 549 -4.24 -13.56 -2.63
C CYS A 549 -3.86 -14.23 -3.96
N THR A 550 -2.76 -13.79 -4.55
CA THR A 550 -2.21 -14.35 -5.78
C THR A 550 -0.76 -14.73 -5.52
N PHE A 551 -0.35 -15.96 -5.45
CA PHE A 551 1.03 -16.49 -5.45
C PHE A 551 2.15 -15.59 -4.86
N GLU A 552 1.85 -14.66 -3.95
CA GLU A 552 2.83 -13.80 -3.31
C GLU A 552 3.77 -14.62 -2.41
N THR A 553 5.05 -14.24 -2.42
CA THR A 553 6.02 -14.80 -1.48
C THR A 553 5.69 -14.33 -0.06
N PRO A 554 5.50 -15.24 0.90
CA PRO A 554 5.20 -14.86 2.28
C PRO A 554 6.37 -14.12 2.92
N ALA A 555 6.08 -13.35 3.98
CA ALA A 555 7.10 -12.66 4.75
C ALA A 555 8.13 -13.66 5.31
N LEU A 556 9.41 -13.44 4.96
CA LEU A 556 10.50 -14.31 5.37
C LEU A 556 10.79 -14.21 6.87
N ARG A 557 11.11 -15.33 7.50
CA ARG A 557 11.73 -15.35 8.82
C ARG A 557 13.20 -15.05 8.68
N THR A 558 13.69 -14.06 9.42
CA THR A 558 15.12 -13.73 9.43
C THR A 558 15.69 -13.89 10.82
N TYR A 559 16.93 -14.35 10.89
CA TYR A 559 17.70 -14.50 12.11
C TYR A 559 19.04 -13.79 11.90
N THR A 560 19.36 -12.85 12.78
CA THR A 560 20.58 -12.06 12.71
C THR A 560 21.35 -12.16 14.02
N PHE A 561 22.62 -12.48 13.95
CA PHE A 561 23.55 -12.38 15.05
C PHE A 561 24.52 -11.25 14.75
N GLY A 562 24.70 -10.36 15.71
CA GLY A 562 25.54 -9.20 15.50
C GLY A 562 26.39 -8.85 16.71
N ILE A 563 27.50 -8.18 16.43
CA ILE A 563 28.42 -7.60 17.42
C ILE A 563 28.52 -6.12 17.11
N GLU A 564 28.29 -5.29 18.11
CA GLU A 564 28.46 -3.83 18.05
C GLU A 564 29.68 -3.46 18.90
N LEU A 565 30.66 -2.80 18.30
CA LEU A 565 31.86 -2.34 18.98
C LEU A 565 32.02 -0.84 18.72
N ASN A 566 32.24 -0.06 19.80
CA ASN A 566 32.56 1.36 19.73
C ASN A 566 33.96 1.54 20.36
N PHE A 567 34.80 2.27 19.66
CA PHE A 567 36.16 2.59 20.09
C PHE A 567 36.25 3.93 20.76
#